data_346ad50ac9628ad172d51ce3664e4b68
#
_entry.id   346ad50ac9628ad172d51ce3664e4b68
#
_cell.length_a   1.000
_cell.length_b   1.000
_cell.length_c   1.000
_cell.angle_alpha   90.00
_cell.angle_beta   90.00
_cell.angle_gamma   90.00
#
_symmetry.space_group_name_H-M   'P 1'
#
loop_
_entity.id
_entity.type
_entity.pdbx_description
1 polymer ?
#
loop_
_entity_poly.entity_id
_entity_poly.type
_entity_poly.pdbx_seq_one_letter_code
_entity_poly.pdbx_strand_id
1 'polypeptide(L)'
;GQPAFVCALSDSAAPSMPDEAGQWLLLGDTQGPLAWFGLDDRLRHDASDLVAACKARGWKTLLLSGDSSPMVASVAAELNIDLAIGGLRPDDKLEKLKALQREGHKVLMLGDGVNDVPVLAAADISIAMGSATDLAKTSADAVLLSNRLDALVHAFALARRTRRIIIENLL
;
A
#
# COMPACT_ATOMS: atom_id res chain seq x y z
N GLY A 1 -8.37 10.77 -14.08
CA GLY A 1 -8.86 11.33 -15.34
C GLY A 1 -7.79 11.33 -16.39
N GLN A 2 -8.11 11.05 -17.67
CA GLN A 2 -7.09 11.08 -18.73
C GLN A 2 -6.68 12.55 -18.98
N PRO A 3 -5.39 12.83 -19.22
CA PRO A 3 -4.89 14.19 -19.50
C PRO A 3 -5.64 14.91 -20.64
N ALA A 4 -6.16 14.14 -21.60
CA ALA A 4 -6.93 14.68 -22.73
C ALA A 4 -8.25 15.35 -22.32
N PHE A 5 -8.84 14.97 -21.19
CA PHE A 5 -10.08 15.57 -20.71
C PHE A 5 -9.83 16.95 -20.05
N VAL A 6 -8.72 17.09 -19.37
CA VAL A 6 -8.32 18.38 -18.74
C VAL A 6 -7.94 19.41 -19.81
N CYS A 7 -7.33 19.00 -20.91
CA CYS A 7 -6.97 19.90 -22.02
C CYS A 7 -8.15 20.37 -22.87
N ALA A 8 -9.32 19.73 -22.79
CA ALA A 8 -10.52 20.11 -23.54
C ALA A 8 -11.38 21.19 -22.83
N LEU A 9 -11.06 21.51 -21.57
CA LEU A 9 -11.70 22.59 -20.84
C LEU A 9 -11.13 23.92 -21.33
N SER A 10 -11.89 24.57 -22.21
CA SER A 10 -11.54 25.89 -22.73
C SER A 10 -11.47 26.96 -21.63
N ASP A 11 -10.77 28.04 -21.88
CA ASP A 11 -10.43 29.24 -21.08
C ASP A 11 -11.55 29.93 -20.25
N SER A 12 -12.68 29.32 -20.01
CA SER A 12 -13.64 29.82 -19.04
C SER A 12 -13.10 29.53 -17.64
N ALA A 13 -12.96 30.58 -16.84
CA ALA A 13 -12.33 30.58 -15.53
C ALA A 13 -12.74 29.33 -14.69
N ALA A 14 -11.86 28.33 -14.66
CA ALA A 14 -12.02 27.21 -13.74
C ALA A 14 -12.15 27.78 -12.31
N PRO A 15 -13.06 27.27 -11.47
CA PRO A 15 -13.04 27.59 -10.07
C PRO A 15 -11.62 27.33 -9.56
N SER A 16 -11.03 28.28 -8.84
CA SER A 16 -9.68 28.13 -8.31
C SER A 16 -9.57 26.83 -7.55
N MET A 17 -8.48 26.09 -7.80
CA MET A 17 -8.18 24.89 -7.02
C MET A 17 -8.11 25.28 -5.54
N PRO A 18 -8.79 24.52 -4.64
CA PRO A 18 -8.69 24.79 -3.21
C PRO A 18 -7.24 24.74 -2.72
N ASP A 19 -6.87 25.64 -1.83
CA ASP A 19 -5.51 25.72 -1.24
C ASP A 19 -5.22 24.59 -0.23
N GLU A 20 -6.19 23.74 0.04
CA GLU A 20 -6.03 22.63 0.95
C GLU A 20 -5.21 21.50 0.33
N ALA A 21 -4.25 20.96 1.09
CA ALA A 21 -3.45 19.81 0.66
C ALA A 21 -4.34 18.56 0.48
N GLY A 22 -4.30 17.95 -0.70
CA GLY A 22 -5.14 16.79 -1.01
C GLY A 22 -5.09 16.41 -2.48
N GLN A 23 -5.72 15.31 -2.82
CA GLN A 23 -5.99 14.97 -4.22
C GLN A 23 -7.33 15.58 -4.63
N TRP A 24 -7.32 16.35 -5.69
CA TRP A 24 -8.49 17.04 -6.20
C TRP A 24 -8.84 16.54 -7.60
N LEU A 25 -10.12 16.24 -7.82
CA LEU A 25 -10.66 15.91 -9.13
C LEU A 25 -11.55 17.09 -9.60
N LEU A 26 -11.29 17.58 -10.80
CA LEU A 26 -12.14 18.57 -11.43
C LEU A 26 -13.24 17.89 -12.25
N LEU A 27 -14.49 18.14 -11.91
CA LEU A 27 -15.63 17.81 -12.74
C LEU A 27 -15.91 18.97 -13.68
N GLY A 28 -16.11 18.68 -14.95
CA GLY A 28 -16.53 19.64 -15.95
C GLY A 28 -17.36 18.97 -17.03
N ASP A 29 -18.09 19.78 -17.79
CA ASP A 29 -18.83 19.39 -18.97
C ASP A 29 -18.35 20.17 -20.21
N THR A 30 -19.09 20.10 -21.30
CA THR A 30 -18.79 20.83 -22.54
C THR A 30 -18.94 22.35 -22.42
N GLN A 31 -19.52 22.84 -21.32
CA GLN A 31 -19.71 24.25 -21.01
C GLN A 31 -18.59 24.79 -20.09
N GLY A 32 -17.84 23.91 -19.48
CA GLY A 32 -16.71 24.27 -18.63
C GLY A 32 -16.61 23.51 -17.30
N PRO A 33 -15.72 23.95 -16.39
CA PRO A 33 -15.54 23.33 -15.09
C PRO A 33 -16.72 23.61 -14.17
N LEU A 34 -17.20 22.57 -13.47
CA LEU A 34 -18.38 22.63 -12.60
C LEU A 34 -18.03 22.62 -11.12
N ALA A 35 -17.13 21.70 -10.70
CA ALA A 35 -16.81 21.51 -9.30
C ALA A 35 -15.48 20.79 -9.09
N TRP A 36 -14.83 21.05 -7.95
CA TRP A 36 -13.73 20.29 -7.43
C TRP A 36 -14.21 19.26 -6.41
N PHE A 37 -13.73 18.02 -6.52
CA PHE A 37 -13.94 16.98 -5.53
C PHE A 37 -12.63 16.68 -4.82
N GLY A 38 -12.57 16.93 -3.52
CA GLY A 38 -11.46 16.51 -2.69
C GLY A 38 -11.55 15.03 -2.38
N LEU A 39 -10.49 14.29 -2.64
CA LEU A 39 -10.35 12.91 -2.20
C LEU A 39 -9.51 12.92 -0.92
N ASP A 40 -10.10 12.50 0.19
CA ASP A 40 -9.43 12.32 1.47
C ASP A 40 -9.16 10.83 1.68
N ASP A 41 -7.91 10.45 1.47
CA ASP A 41 -7.43 9.10 1.74
C ASP A 41 -7.12 8.98 3.23
N ARG A 42 -8.12 8.60 4.00
CA ARG A 42 -7.90 8.33 5.43
C ARG A 42 -7.08 7.07 5.61
N LEU A 43 -6.05 7.19 6.43
CA LEU A 43 -5.30 6.03 6.88
C LEU A 43 -6.22 5.05 7.60
N ARG A 44 -5.99 3.76 7.36
CA ARG A 44 -6.69 2.72 8.13
C ARG A 44 -6.30 2.87 9.61
N HIS A 45 -7.31 2.90 10.46
CA HIS A 45 -7.10 3.06 11.92
C HIS A 45 -6.23 1.95 12.53
N ASP A 46 -6.18 0.76 11.90
CA ASP A 46 -5.40 -0.40 12.35
C ASP A 46 -3.99 -0.49 11.69
N ALA A 47 -3.63 0.48 10.83
CA ALA A 47 -2.32 0.50 10.17
C ALA A 47 -1.18 0.78 11.16
N SER A 48 -1.40 1.70 12.09
CA SER A 48 -0.42 2.03 13.15
C SER A 48 -0.12 0.84 14.04
N ASP A 49 -1.15 0.05 14.39
CA ASP A 49 -1.00 -1.14 15.22
C ASP A 49 -0.19 -2.22 14.50
N LEU A 50 -0.40 -2.41 13.19
CA LEU A 50 0.39 -3.34 12.38
C LEU A 50 1.86 -2.92 12.34
N VAL A 51 2.15 -1.65 12.04
CA VAL A 51 3.53 -1.13 11.99
C VAL A 51 4.20 -1.27 13.36
N ALA A 52 3.52 -0.90 14.44
CA ALA A 52 4.02 -1.07 15.80
C ALA A 52 4.31 -2.55 16.12
N ALA A 53 3.44 -3.46 15.72
CA ALA A 53 3.63 -4.89 15.90
C ALA A 53 4.82 -5.45 15.11
N CYS A 54 5.09 -4.95 13.91
CA CYS A 54 6.28 -5.28 13.13
C CYS A 54 7.56 -4.79 13.84
N LYS A 55 7.57 -3.53 14.27
CA LYS A 55 8.72 -2.93 14.98
C LYS A 55 9.02 -3.63 16.31
N ALA A 56 8.00 -4.01 17.07
CA ALA A 56 8.16 -4.77 18.30
C ALA A 56 8.82 -6.15 18.08
N ARG A 57 8.82 -6.64 16.85
CA ARG A 57 9.50 -7.88 16.42
C ARG A 57 10.90 -7.63 15.83
N GLY A 58 11.35 -6.39 15.77
CA GLY A 58 12.60 -6.00 15.14
C GLY A 58 12.54 -6.04 13.61
N TRP A 59 11.34 -6.04 13.02
CA TRP A 59 11.19 -6.03 11.57
C TRP A 59 11.24 -4.60 11.04
N LYS A 60 11.91 -4.43 9.93
CA LYS A 60 11.90 -3.16 9.20
C LYS A 60 10.62 -3.06 8.36
N THR A 61 10.07 -1.86 8.30
CA THR A 61 8.84 -1.56 7.57
C THR A 61 9.14 -0.67 6.37
N LEU A 62 8.62 -1.04 5.20
CA LEU A 62 8.80 -0.31 3.96
C LEU A 62 7.43 -0.02 3.32
N LEU A 63 7.27 1.20 2.84
CA LEU A 63 6.14 1.62 2.02
C LEU A 63 6.62 1.84 0.58
N LEU A 64 6.14 1.00 -0.35
CA LEU A 64 6.46 1.10 -1.78
C LEU A 64 5.20 1.50 -2.55
N SER A 65 5.13 2.75 -2.99
CA SER A 65 3.94 3.30 -3.64
C SER A 65 4.20 3.69 -5.09
N GLY A 66 3.19 3.50 -5.95
CA GLY A 66 3.18 4.09 -7.28
C GLY A 66 2.84 5.57 -7.28
N ASP A 67 2.27 6.08 -6.20
CA ASP A 67 2.01 7.51 -6.02
C ASP A 67 3.30 8.27 -5.76
N SER A 68 3.55 9.31 -6.54
CA SER A 68 4.71 10.19 -6.42
C SER A 68 4.44 11.43 -5.57
N SER A 69 3.24 11.57 -5.03
CA SER A 69 2.85 12.73 -4.24
C SER A 69 3.57 12.81 -2.88
N PRO A 70 3.66 14.00 -2.28
CA PRO A 70 4.18 14.16 -0.91
C PRO A 70 3.40 13.38 0.15
N MET A 71 2.20 12.91 -0.17
CA MET A 71 1.33 12.10 0.69
C MET A 71 2.04 10.83 1.16
N VAL A 72 2.83 10.18 0.30
CA VAL A 72 3.59 8.95 0.65
C VAL A 72 4.53 9.21 1.83
N ALA A 73 5.22 10.35 1.83
CA ALA A 73 6.10 10.73 2.93
C ALA A 73 5.32 11.07 4.21
N SER A 74 4.18 11.76 4.09
CA SER A 74 3.30 12.08 5.22
C SER A 74 2.75 10.82 5.88
N VAL A 75 2.25 9.87 5.09
CA VAL A 75 1.76 8.57 5.57
C VAL A 75 2.86 7.80 6.29
N ALA A 76 4.06 7.77 5.72
CA ALA A 76 5.19 7.07 6.33
C ALA A 76 5.60 7.71 7.67
N ALA A 77 5.60 9.03 7.75
CA ALA A 77 5.90 9.74 9.00
C ALA A 77 4.83 9.49 10.07
N GLU A 78 3.54 9.57 9.71
CA GLU A 78 2.43 9.34 10.63
C GLU A 78 2.42 7.91 11.18
N LEU A 79 2.66 6.91 10.32
CA LEU A 79 2.73 5.50 10.70
C LEU A 79 4.10 5.10 11.27
N ASN A 80 5.06 6.02 11.28
CA ASN A 80 6.44 5.72 11.71
C ASN A 80 7.06 4.56 10.92
N ILE A 81 6.89 4.55 9.59
CA ILE A 81 7.50 3.56 8.68
C ILE A 81 8.97 3.90 8.48
N ASP A 82 9.84 2.88 8.42
CA ASP A 82 11.31 3.10 8.40
C ASP A 82 11.81 3.64 7.04
N LEU A 83 11.16 3.25 5.94
CA LEU A 83 11.49 3.72 4.60
C LEU A 83 10.24 3.81 3.73
N ALA A 84 10.05 4.94 3.07
CA ALA A 84 9.00 5.12 2.07
C ALA A 84 9.59 5.57 0.74
N ILE A 85 9.10 4.97 -0.34
CA ILE A 85 9.49 5.30 -1.71
C ILE A 85 8.23 5.43 -2.54
N GLY A 86 8.00 6.63 -3.08
CA GLY A 86 6.92 6.94 -4.00
C GLY A 86 7.35 6.91 -5.46
N GLY A 87 6.39 6.95 -6.37
CA GLY A 87 6.62 7.02 -7.81
C GLY A 87 7.18 5.74 -8.44
N LEU A 88 7.07 4.59 -7.75
CA LEU A 88 7.60 3.33 -8.22
C LEU A 88 6.68 2.67 -9.25
N ARG A 89 7.23 2.24 -10.37
CA ARG A 89 6.56 1.32 -11.28
C ARG A 89 6.57 -0.11 -10.70
N PRO A 90 5.70 -1.01 -11.18
CA PRO A 90 5.69 -2.41 -10.73
C PRO A 90 7.07 -3.09 -10.80
N ASP A 91 7.82 -2.85 -11.87
CA ASP A 91 9.18 -3.40 -12.04
C ASP A 91 10.16 -2.86 -10.99
N ASP A 92 10.07 -1.58 -10.65
CA ASP A 92 10.93 -0.94 -9.63
C ASP A 92 10.66 -1.53 -8.24
N LYS A 93 9.38 -1.80 -7.92
CA LYS A 93 9.00 -2.49 -6.67
C LYS A 93 9.57 -3.90 -6.62
N LEU A 94 9.49 -4.65 -7.72
CA LEU A 94 10.03 -6.00 -7.83
C LEU A 94 11.56 -6.01 -7.66
N GLU A 95 12.27 -5.10 -8.31
CA GLU A 95 13.71 -4.97 -8.16
C GLU A 95 14.11 -4.60 -6.72
N LYS A 96 13.37 -3.73 -6.07
CA LYS A 96 13.62 -3.40 -4.66
C LYS A 96 13.44 -4.60 -3.75
N LEU A 97 12.39 -5.40 -3.97
CA LEU A 97 12.17 -6.64 -3.22
C LEU A 97 13.32 -7.62 -3.43
N LYS A 98 13.71 -7.88 -4.67
CA LYS A 98 14.83 -8.77 -5.00
C LYS A 98 16.16 -8.29 -4.44
N ALA A 99 16.39 -6.97 -4.37
CA ALA A 99 17.57 -6.41 -3.75
C ALA A 99 17.63 -6.76 -2.26
N LEU A 100 16.54 -6.60 -1.52
CA LEU A 100 16.45 -6.98 -0.12
C LEU A 100 16.70 -8.49 0.09
N GLN A 101 16.15 -9.33 -0.78
CA GLN A 101 16.38 -10.78 -0.72
C GLN A 101 17.84 -11.15 -0.99
N ARG A 102 18.51 -10.47 -1.94
CA ARG A 102 19.96 -10.65 -2.19
C ARG A 102 20.84 -10.23 -1.01
N GLU A 103 20.38 -9.27 -0.21
CA GLU A 103 21.01 -8.85 1.05
C GLU A 103 20.76 -9.84 2.20
N GLY A 104 20.02 -10.93 1.95
CA GLY A 104 19.71 -11.97 2.94
C GLY A 104 18.47 -11.71 3.78
N HIS A 105 17.70 -10.67 3.46
CA HIS A 105 16.42 -10.39 4.15
C HIS A 105 15.31 -11.31 3.68
N LYS A 106 14.44 -11.68 4.61
CA LYS A 106 13.17 -12.32 4.30
C LYS A 106 12.08 -11.25 4.21
N VAL A 107 11.37 -11.23 3.08
CA VAL A 107 10.41 -10.18 2.75
C VAL A 107 8.99 -10.71 2.83
N LEU A 108 8.19 -10.10 3.71
CA LEU A 108 6.74 -10.24 3.69
C LEU A 108 6.16 -9.06 2.90
N MET A 109 5.40 -9.37 1.85
CA MET A 109 4.71 -8.39 1.02
C MET A 109 3.21 -8.39 1.33
N LEU A 110 2.65 -7.21 1.57
CA LEU A 110 1.21 -6.97 1.65
C LEU A 110 0.82 -6.07 0.48
N GLY A 111 -0.12 -6.52 -0.36
CA GLY A 111 -0.55 -5.77 -1.54
C GLY A 111 -2.04 -5.91 -1.82
N ASP A 112 -2.59 -4.95 -2.54
CA ASP A 112 -4.02 -4.89 -2.88
C ASP A 112 -4.30 -4.73 -4.38
N GLY A 113 -3.28 -4.42 -5.17
CA GLY A 113 -3.41 -4.05 -6.57
C GLY A 113 -3.05 -5.13 -7.59
N VAL A 114 -3.61 -4.98 -8.79
CA VAL A 114 -3.22 -5.78 -9.98
C VAL A 114 -1.74 -5.60 -10.27
N ASN A 115 -1.23 -4.40 -10.05
CA ASN A 115 0.15 -4.03 -10.33
C ASN A 115 1.17 -4.66 -9.37
N ASP A 116 0.70 -5.21 -8.25
CA ASP A 116 1.55 -5.83 -7.23
C ASP A 116 1.70 -7.35 -7.41
N VAL A 117 0.97 -7.95 -8.36
CA VAL A 117 1.01 -9.41 -8.62
C VAL A 117 2.43 -9.96 -8.80
N PRO A 118 3.30 -9.35 -9.62
CA PRO A 118 4.68 -9.83 -9.77
C PRO A 118 5.50 -9.72 -8.47
N VAL A 119 5.22 -8.70 -7.65
CA VAL A 119 5.90 -8.47 -6.38
C VAL A 119 5.43 -9.45 -5.31
N LEU A 120 4.11 -9.71 -5.25
CA LEU A 120 3.51 -10.72 -4.37
C LEU A 120 4.08 -12.11 -4.66
N ALA A 121 4.12 -12.49 -5.94
CA ALA A 121 4.66 -13.79 -6.36
C ALA A 121 6.15 -13.98 -6.08
N ALA A 122 6.92 -12.90 -5.99
CA ALA A 122 8.37 -12.94 -5.74
C ALA A 122 8.74 -12.83 -4.27
N ALA A 123 7.82 -12.46 -3.38
CA ALA A 123 8.08 -12.32 -1.95
C ALA A 123 8.29 -13.69 -1.27
N ASP A 124 9.01 -13.70 -0.14
CA ASP A 124 9.15 -14.92 0.67
C ASP A 124 7.84 -15.31 1.36
N ILE A 125 7.02 -14.32 1.69
CA ILE A 125 5.64 -14.47 2.15
C ILE A 125 4.83 -13.35 1.52
N SER A 126 3.69 -13.69 0.95
CA SER A 126 2.81 -12.72 0.31
C SER A 126 1.39 -12.79 0.85
N ILE A 127 0.80 -11.62 1.08
CA ILE A 127 -0.56 -11.48 1.58
C ILE A 127 -1.31 -10.51 0.67
N ALA A 128 -2.40 -10.97 0.07
CA ALA A 128 -3.30 -10.09 -0.67
C ALA A 128 -4.42 -9.58 0.24
N MET A 129 -4.81 -8.32 0.05
CA MET A 129 -6.00 -7.77 0.71
C MET A 129 -7.27 -8.45 0.16
N GLY A 130 -8.31 -8.54 0.96
CA GLY A 130 -9.59 -9.10 0.52
C GLY A 130 -10.27 -8.29 -0.59
N SER A 131 -9.98 -6.98 -0.67
CA SER A 131 -10.38 -6.09 -1.76
C SER A 131 -9.53 -6.24 -3.02
N ALA A 132 -8.43 -6.99 -2.96
CA ALA A 132 -7.56 -7.19 -4.12
C ALA A 132 -8.27 -7.96 -5.25
N THR A 133 -7.71 -7.86 -6.45
CA THR A 133 -8.23 -8.61 -7.61
C THR A 133 -8.05 -10.11 -7.42
N ASP A 134 -8.84 -10.90 -8.13
CA ASP A 134 -8.76 -12.36 -8.05
C ASP A 134 -7.37 -12.88 -8.47
N LEU A 135 -6.72 -12.20 -9.42
CA LEU A 135 -5.36 -12.53 -9.83
C LEU A 135 -4.35 -12.31 -8.68
N ALA A 136 -4.45 -11.20 -7.96
CA ALA A 136 -3.60 -10.94 -6.80
C ALA A 136 -3.85 -11.95 -5.68
N LYS A 137 -5.11 -12.29 -5.42
CA LYS A 137 -5.49 -13.29 -4.41
C LYS A 137 -4.96 -14.69 -4.73
N THR A 138 -5.00 -15.09 -6.01
CA THR A 138 -4.49 -16.42 -6.44
C THR A 138 -2.97 -16.48 -6.48
N SER A 139 -2.30 -15.32 -6.54
CA SER A 139 -0.83 -15.23 -6.58
C SER A 139 -0.20 -15.08 -5.20
N ALA A 140 -1.01 -14.87 -4.16
CA ALA A 140 -0.53 -14.68 -2.79
C ALA A 140 -0.62 -15.98 -1.97
N ASP A 141 0.29 -16.13 -0.99
CA ASP A 141 0.29 -17.25 -0.05
C ASP A 141 -0.90 -17.22 0.91
N ALA A 142 -1.40 -16.02 1.20
CA ALA A 142 -2.56 -15.81 2.07
C ALA A 142 -3.42 -14.64 1.60
N VAL A 143 -4.72 -14.67 1.98
CA VAL A 143 -5.66 -13.59 1.68
C VAL A 143 -6.27 -13.07 2.98
N LEU A 144 -6.22 -11.77 3.17
CA LEU A 144 -6.80 -11.07 4.31
C LEU A 144 -8.28 -10.73 4.00
N LEU A 145 -9.17 -11.69 4.17
CA LEU A 145 -10.57 -11.59 3.73
C LEU A 145 -11.34 -10.40 4.33
N SER A 146 -11.06 -10.04 5.58
CA SER A 146 -11.74 -8.96 6.30
C SER A 146 -11.21 -7.56 5.95
N ASN A 147 -10.14 -7.44 5.18
CA ASN A 147 -9.39 -6.19 4.98
C ASN A 147 -8.92 -5.50 6.29
N ARG A 148 -8.93 -6.22 7.40
CA ARG A 148 -8.53 -5.71 8.71
C ARG A 148 -7.08 -6.07 8.99
N LEU A 149 -6.22 -5.06 9.16
CA LEU A 149 -4.78 -5.26 9.39
C LEU A 149 -4.48 -5.83 10.78
N ASP A 150 -5.36 -5.61 11.75
CA ASP A 150 -5.25 -6.22 13.09
C ASP A 150 -5.27 -7.75 13.05
N ALA A 151 -5.95 -8.36 12.06
CA ALA A 151 -5.91 -9.80 11.86
C ALA A 151 -4.50 -10.32 11.56
N LEU A 152 -3.64 -9.53 10.91
CA LEU A 152 -2.24 -9.88 10.69
C LEU A 152 -1.45 -9.87 12.00
N VAL A 153 -1.71 -8.91 12.89
CA VAL A 153 -1.08 -8.86 14.21
C VAL A 153 -1.38 -10.14 15.00
N HIS A 154 -2.63 -10.59 14.95
CA HIS A 154 -3.05 -11.87 15.55
C HIS A 154 -2.40 -13.09 14.88
N ALA A 155 -2.33 -13.10 13.54
CA ALA A 155 -1.69 -14.17 12.78
C ALA A 155 -0.19 -14.29 13.13
N PHE A 156 0.52 -13.19 13.26
CA PHE A 156 1.93 -13.18 13.68
C PHE A 156 2.12 -13.75 15.10
N ALA A 157 1.23 -13.40 16.02
CA ALA A 157 1.27 -13.94 17.38
C ALA A 157 1.03 -15.44 17.39
N LEU A 158 0.02 -15.91 16.63
CA LEU A 158 -0.32 -17.32 16.50
C LEU A 158 0.82 -18.12 15.86
N ALA A 159 1.38 -17.66 14.75
CA ALA A 159 2.49 -18.31 14.08
C ALA A 159 3.70 -18.49 15.00
N ARG A 160 4.04 -17.47 15.80
CA ARG A 160 5.10 -17.56 16.80
C ARG A 160 4.81 -18.64 17.87
N ARG A 161 3.56 -18.66 18.36
CA ARG A 161 3.13 -19.67 19.35
C ARG A 161 3.20 -21.08 18.77
N THR A 162 2.68 -21.29 17.56
CA THR A 162 2.72 -22.56 16.85
C THR A 162 4.16 -23.05 16.65
N ARG A 163 5.04 -22.18 16.16
CA ARG A 163 6.46 -22.51 15.98
C ARG A 163 7.11 -22.95 17.30
N ARG A 164 6.80 -22.26 18.40
CA ARG A 164 7.32 -22.61 19.72
C ARG A 164 6.86 -24.00 20.15
N ILE A 165 5.56 -24.31 20.00
CA ILE A 165 5.00 -25.63 20.33
C ILE A 165 5.63 -26.74 19.48
N ILE A 166 5.84 -26.49 18.18
CA ILE A 166 6.49 -27.43 17.27
C ILE A 166 7.91 -27.75 17.78
N ILE A 167 8.68 -26.74 18.13
CA ILE A 167 10.06 -26.92 18.62
C ILE A 167 10.06 -27.69 19.95
N GLU A 168 9.16 -27.33 20.89
CA GLU A 168 9.05 -28.00 22.19
C GLU A 168 8.64 -29.49 22.07
N ASN A 169 7.92 -29.86 21.01
CA ASN A 169 7.51 -31.26 20.77
C ASN A 169 8.52 -32.07 19.95
N LEU A 170 9.49 -31.42 19.31
CA LEU A 170 10.52 -32.10 18.48
C LEU A 170 11.85 -32.29 19.21
N LEU A 171 12.03 -31.67 20.38
CA LEU A 171 13.21 -31.78 21.25
C LEU A 171 12.92 -32.60 22.49
#